data_baba462689025c9d50d262ba84158859
#
_entry.id   baba462689025c9d50d262ba84158859
#
_cell.length_a   1.000
_cell.length_b   1.000
_cell.length_c   1.000
_cell.angle_alpha   90.00
_cell.angle_beta   90.00
_cell.angle_gamma   90.00
#
_symmetry.space_group_name_H-M   'P 1'
#
loop_
_entity.id
_entity.type
_entity.pdbx_description
1 polymer ?
#
loop_
_entity_poly.entity_id
_entity_poly.type
_entity_poly.pdbx_seq_one_letter_code
_entity_poly.pdbx_strand_id
1 'polypeptide(L)'
;MKMKRKLLSILLALCLVLMIVPMTAFAEGTSVDNWDGTADTSWYTSAPDASEYHISTAEQLAGLAQLVNADPGTTNFAGKTFYLENDLDLSGHEWISIGTVLGGDYPEYSFCGVFDGQGHVISNLYSHESYIEGADESHNLLRNALFGSVYNGEVKNLGVANAEIWIDPKDDSAAGKGILVDWMGKSKITNCWTSGSIYSGTKIEKNIGGIVGVTMQGCTISGCYSTATLTGNFTNSEGYYTEPNPADWPFDTIGGIVGAKFDGNLTVTDCWFDGKIVVNSLQAAVGGIVGYTDDQSGSGTVNNCMVTTTDMGVDKDGNTCWVAYALGGTVENCYWPNDTKYGPSPLAHGEGTAVTDFTSADVLAGLKTNASEGVEWVAGIGHPTFVWDDNNILADYTAVDAAIASAVALDGSLYTNYSAVEDSINAVSRVKSKAQQTEVDAMAKAIEDAIAALQYKGANYTKVDAAIDKAKALNKDNYKDFSGVEAAVNAVVRGKNITKQSEVDAMAKAIEDAIKTLVYKDADYTKVDEAIAKVNALNKDNYKDFSDVEATVKDVVRDKNVTKQSEVDAMAKAIEDAINALVYKDADYTKVDEAIAKAKALNKDNYKDFSGVEAAVNAVVRDKNITEQSEVDKMAKAIEKA
;
A
#
# COMPACT_ATOMS: atom_id res chain seq x y z
N MET A 1 -10.30 -21.49 5.54
CA MET A 1 -8.96 -22.09 5.74
C MET A 1 -7.94 -21.76 4.62
N LYS A 2 -8.33 -21.42 3.39
CA LYS A 2 -7.39 -21.01 2.30
C LYS A 2 -6.88 -19.57 2.41
N MET A 3 -7.59 -18.70 3.11
CA MET A 3 -7.21 -17.27 3.26
C MET A 3 -6.13 -17.05 4.34
N LYS A 4 -6.11 -17.86 5.41
CA LYS A 4 -5.08 -17.76 6.46
C LYS A 4 -3.69 -18.28 6.03
N ARG A 5 -3.61 -19.14 5.01
CA ARG A 5 -2.31 -19.62 4.47
C ARG A 5 -1.67 -18.63 3.49
N LYS A 6 -2.44 -17.76 2.83
CA LYS A 6 -1.90 -16.69 1.98
C LYS A 6 -1.36 -15.52 2.79
N LEU A 7 -1.97 -15.19 3.94
CA LEU A 7 -1.43 -14.17 4.84
C LEU A 7 -0.09 -14.59 5.48
N LEU A 8 0.07 -15.87 5.82
CA LEU A 8 1.29 -16.37 6.44
C LEU A 8 2.47 -16.46 5.46
N SER A 9 2.21 -16.72 4.17
CA SER A 9 3.26 -16.74 3.14
C SER A 9 3.70 -15.33 2.71
N ILE A 10 2.82 -14.33 2.83
CA ILE A 10 3.15 -12.92 2.58
C ILE A 10 3.98 -12.36 3.75
N LEU A 11 3.67 -12.75 4.99
CA LEU A 11 4.48 -12.36 6.17
C LEU A 11 5.90 -12.96 6.13
N LEU A 12 6.08 -14.19 5.61
CA LEU A 12 7.40 -14.82 5.51
C LEU A 12 8.23 -14.29 4.35
N ALA A 13 7.60 -13.78 3.28
CA ALA A 13 8.29 -13.13 2.18
C ALA A 13 8.72 -11.69 2.52
N LEU A 14 8.02 -11.02 3.44
CA LEU A 14 8.37 -9.67 3.92
C LEU A 14 9.60 -9.66 4.83
N CYS A 15 9.86 -10.76 5.55
CA CYS A 15 11.05 -10.87 6.40
C CYS A 15 12.36 -11.15 5.65
N LEU A 16 12.31 -11.50 4.36
CA LEU A 16 13.53 -11.84 3.57
C LEU A 16 14.00 -10.72 2.63
N VAL A 17 13.28 -9.61 2.52
CA VAL A 17 13.66 -8.46 1.68
C VAL A 17 14.25 -7.29 2.49
N LEU A 18 14.34 -7.43 3.82
CA LEU A 18 14.82 -6.37 4.73
C LEU A 18 16.34 -6.33 4.90
N MET A 19 17.12 -6.95 4.02
CA MET A 19 18.60 -6.96 4.15
C MET A 19 19.37 -6.30 3.00
N ILE A 20 18.78 -5.50 2.14
CA ILE A 20 19.56 -4.64 1.23
C ILE A 20 18.73 -3.40 0.89
N VAL A 21 18.78 -2.38 1.71
CA VAL A 21 18.48 -1.02 1.26
C VAL A 21 19.70 -0.18 1.60
N PRO A 22 20.44 0.36 0.63
CA PRO A 22 21.43 1.37 0.93
C PRO A 22 20.69 2.59 1.50
N MET A 23 21.07 3.01 2.70
CA MET A 23 20.66 4.29 3.27
C MET A 23 21.23 5.41 2.39
N THR A 24 20.52 5.81 1.36
CA THR A 24 20.77 7.07 0.66
C THR A 24 19.44 7.69 0.31
N ALA A 25 18.91 8.48 1.22
CA ALA A 25 17.92 9.49 0.91
C ALA A 25 18.26 10.72 1.74
N PHE A 26 19.30 11.43 1.34
CA PHE A 26 19.41 12.83 1.71
C PHE A 26 18.39 13.61 0.88
N ALA A 27 17.71 14.53 1.53
CA ALA A 27 16.88 15.52 0.85
C ALA A 27 17.68 16.16 -0.28
N GLU A 28 17.10 16.25 -1.49
CA GLU A 28 17.61 17.13 -2.53
C GLU A 28 17.41 18.60 -2.06
N GLY A 29 18.36 19.06 -1.25
CA GLY A 29 18.54 20.47 -0.96
C GLY A 29 19.91 20.86 -1.48
N THR A 30 19.93 21.73 -2.46
CA THR A 30 21.07 22.50 -2.95
C THR A 30 22.39 21.71 -3.03
N SER A 31 22.97 21.57 -4.22
CA SER A 31 24.30 21.03 -4.43
C SER A 31 25.25 21.63 -3.39
N VAL A 32 25.56 20.84 -2.35
CA VAL A 32 26.69 21.15 -1.47
C VAL A 32 27.91 21.01 -2.39
N ASP A 33 28.65 22.10 -2.61
CA ASP A 33 29.93 22.01 -3.28
C ASP A 33 30.79 21.05 -2.44
N ASN A 34 31.23 19.95 -3.04
CA ASN A 34 32.09 19.00 -2.36
C ASN A 34 33.30 19.75 -1.84
N TRP A 35 33.63 19.55 -0.56
CA TRP A 35 34.89 20.10 0.02
C TRP A 35 36.07 19.70 -0.86
N ASP A 36 36.90 20.68 -1.20
CA ASP A 36 38.06 20.49 -2.09
C ASP A 36 39.38 20.15 -1.34
N GLY A 37 39.27 19.88 -0.02
CA GLY A 37 40.42 19.59 0.83
C GLY A 37 41.18 20.83 1.31
N THR A 38 40.76 22.04 0.94
CA THR A 38 41.42 23.30 1.37
C THR A 38 40.91 23.76 2.73
N ALA A 39 41.69 24.64 3.39
CA ALA A 39 41.35 25.25 4.66
C ALA A 39 41.19 26.78 4.49
N ASP A 40 40.10 27.33 5.03
CA ASP A 40 39.85 28.78 5.08
C ASP A 40 39.93 29.29 6.52
N THR A 41 40.93 30.13 6.81
CA THR A 41 41.17 30.80 8.08
C THR A 41 40.77 32.28 8.06
N SER A 42 40.17 32.76 7.00
CA SER A 42 39.83 34.17 6.81
C SER A 42 38.84 34.69 7.86
N TRP A 43 37.93 33.85 8.35
CA TRP A 43 36.99 34.15 9.43
C TRP A 43 37.70 34.51 10.73
N TYR A 44 38.80 33.88 11.04
CA TYR A 44 39.63 34.19 12.22
C TYR A 44 40.54 35.42 11.96
N THR A 45 41.24 35.47 10.83
CA THR A 45 42.17 36.57 10.53
C THR A 45 41.46 37.92 10.43
N SER A 46 40.19 37.95 10.06
CA SER A 46 39.39 39.18 10.00
C SER A 46 38.90 39.67 11.39
N ALA A 47 38.83 38.78 12.39
CA ALA A 47 38.31 39.09 13.74
C ALA A 47 38.98 38.23 14.82
N PRO A 48 40.30 38.34 15.05
CA PRO A 48 41.02 37.41 15.93
C PRO A 48 40.65 37.52 17.41
N ASP A 49 40.07 38.66 17.81
CA ASP A 49 39.63 38.92 19.19
C ASP A 49 38.15 38.61 19.43
N ALA A 50 37.43 38.11 18.42
CA ALA A 50 36.02 37.75 18.61
C ALA A 50 35.87 36.70 19.69
N SER A 51 34.77 36.75 20.44
CA SER A 51 34.37 35.75 21.44
C SER A 51 33.61 34.56 20.80
N GLU A 52 33.06 34.79 19.62
CA GLU A 52 32.19 33.84 18.91
C GLU A 52 32.59 33.77 17.42
N TYR A 53 32.54 32.59 16.86
CA TYR A 53 32.83 32.32 15.46
C TYR A 53 31.73 31.44 14.87
N HIS A 54 31.44 31.64 13.58
CA HIS A 54 30.42 30.91 12.85
C HIS A 54 31.06 30.12 11.71
N ILE A 55 30.89 28.82 11.73
CA ILE A 55 31.44 27.88 10.73
C ILE A 55 30.28 27.43 9.83
N SER A 56 30.35 27.76 8.55
CA SER A 56 29.31 27.50 7.58
C SER A 56 29.71 26.54 6.48
N THR A 57 31.04 26.27 6.32
CA THR A 57 31.58 25.41 5.25
C THR A 57 32.64 24.46 5.79
N ALA A 58 32.93 23.41 5.04
CA ALA A 58 33.95 22.42 5.37
C ALA A 58 35.37 23.04 5.35
N GLU A 59 35.63 24.01 4.44
CA GLU A 59 36.90 24.76 4.38
C GLU A 59 37.14 25.57 5.65
N GLN A 60 36.07 26.18 6.21
CA GLN A 60 36.15 26.93 7.45
C GLN A 60 36.41 26.01 8.65
N LEU A 61 35.79 24.82 8.65
CA LEU A 61 36.04 23.80 9.68
C LEU A 61 37.49 23.27 9.56
N ALA A 62 38.00 23.02 8.36
CA ALA A 62 39.40 22.68 8.13
C ALA A 62 40.33 23.82 8.53
N GLY A 63 39.90 25.07 8.36
CA GLY A 63 40.61 26.25 8.87
C GLY A 63 40.74 26.25 10.40
N LEU A 64 39.73 25.80 11.13
CA LEU A 64 39.79 25.62 12.58
C LEU A 64 40.86 24.55 12.94
N ALA A 65 40.84 23.41 12.24
CA ALA A 65 41.89 22.38 12.44
C ALA A 65 43.29 22.94 12.18
N GLN A 66 43.51 23.67 11.09
CA GLN A 66 44.79 24.30 10.76
C GLN A 66 45.26 25.25 11.86
N LEU A 67 44.36 26.06 12.43
CA LEU A 67 44.69 27.04 13.47
C LEU A 67 45.05 26.39 14.81
N VAL A 68 44.26 25.37 15.24
CA VAL A 68 44.52 24.64 16.49
C VAL A 68 45.80 23.82 16.39
N ASN A 69 46.11 23.25 15.22
CA ASN A 69 47.25 22.40 14.99
C ASN A 69 48.54 23.21 14.67
N ALA A 70 48.45 24.54 14.55
CA ALA A 70 49.64 25.36 14.25
C ALA A 70 50.65 25.34 15.40
N ASP A 71 51.92 25.38 15.05
CA ASP A 71 53.07 25.29 15.96
C ASP A 71 53.15 26.44 17.00
N PRO A 72 53.69 26.18 18.12
CA PRO A 72 53.14 25.63 19.34
C PRO A 72 52.03 26.52 19.91
N GLY A 73 50.78 25.99 19.90
CA GLY A 73 49.75 26.47 20.78
C GLY A 73 49.31 27.93 20.70
N THR A 74 49.47 28.56 19.52
CA THR A 74 49.10 29.97 19.37
C THR A 74 47.60 30.19 19.46
N THR A 75 46.79 29.19 19.21
CA THR A 75 45.35 29.35 19.14
C THR A 75 44.61 28.07 19.56
N ASN A 76 44.50 27.83 20.87
CA ASN A 76 43.67 26.73 21.41
C ASN A 76 42.22 27.12 21.61
N PHE A 77 41.83 28.37 21.36
CA PHE A 77 40.49 28.95 21.47
C PHE A 77 39.85 28.88 22.85
N ALA A 78 40.61 28.81 23.94
CA ALA A 78 40.09 28.88 25.29
C ALA A 78 39.19 30.11 25.48
N GLY A 79 37.98 29.89 25.98
CA GLY A 79 36.99 30.95 26.23
C GLY A 79 36.29 31.48 24.98
N LYS A 80 36.48 30.84 23.79
CA LYS A 80 35.75 31.15 22.55
C LYS A 80 34.69 30.14 22.28
N THR A 81 33.59 30.55 21.56
CA THR A 81 32.51 29.68 21.12
C THR A 81 32.43 29.62 19.62
N PHE A 82 32.26 28.43 19.10
CA PHE A 82 32.04 28.14 17.68
C PHE A 82 30.61 27.64 17.50
N TYR A 83 29.90 28.20 16.53
CA TYR A 83 28.58 27.75 16.10
C TYR A 83 28.67 27.16 14.69
N LEU A 84 28.18 25.94 14.53
CA LEU A 84 28.01 25.33 13.22
C LEU A 84 26.67 25.81 12.63
N GLU A 85 26.71 26.43 11.43
CA GLU A 85 25.55 27.08 10.84
C GLU A 85 24.83 26.22 9.79
N ASN A 86 25.47 25.17 9.30
CA ASN A 86 24.94 24.27 8.28
C ASN A 86 25.43 22.83 8.53
N ASP A 87 24.73 21.87 7.95
CA ASP A 87 25.26 20.53 7.78
C ASP A 87 26.45 20.57 6.83
N LEU A 88 27.53 19.84 7.15
CA LEU A 88 28.74 19.79 6.34
C LEU A 88 28.99 18.38 5.82
N ASP A 89 29.50 18.29 4.59
CA ASP A 89 29.96 17.05 3.97
C ASP A 89 31.49 17.08 3.79
N LEU A 90 32.18 16.16 4.45
CA LEU A 90 33.67 16.02 4.36
C LEU A 90 34.07 14.99 3.32
N SER A 91 33.18 14.54 2.46
CA SER A 91 33.49 13.53 1.45
C SER A 91 34.57 14.00 0.45
N GLY A 92 35.35 13.05 -0.05
CA GLY A 92 36.32 13.28 -1.13
C GLY A 92 37.77 13.58 -0.67
N HIS A 93 37.97 13.99 0.55
CA HIS A 93 39.29 14.28 1.10
C HIS A 93 39.48 13.72 2.50
N GLU A 94 40.69 13.39 2.81
CA GLU A 94 41.05 12.89 4.13
C GLU A 94 40.98 14.00 5.17
N TRP A 95 40.30 13.73 6.28
CA TRP A 95 40.11 14.69 7.36
C TRP A 95 41.35 14.78 8.24
N ILE A 96 41.79 15.99 8.57
CA ILE A 96 42.79 16.29 9.59
C ILE A 96 42.07 16.73 10.87
N SER A 97 42.25 15.98 11.95
CA SER A 97 41.59 16.24 13.21
C SER A 97 41.86 17.65 13.77
N ILE A 98 40.87 18.23 14.43
CA ILE A 98 41.03 19.48 15.17
C ILE A 98 41.73 19.16 16.49
N GLY A 99 42.94 19.69 16.67
CA GLY A 99 43.81 19.37 17.81
C GLY A 99 44.60 18.07 17.62
N THR A 100 45.65 17.92 18.41
CA THR A 100 46.60 16.82 18.29
C THR A 100 46.91 16.24 19.66
N VAL A 101 47.27 14.96 19.71
CA VAL A 101 47.67 14.31 20.95
C VAL A 101 49.19 14.27 21.01
N LEU A 102 49.81 15.29 21.56
CA LEU A 102 51.21 15.24 21.95
C LEU A 102 51.29 14.99 23.46
N GLY A 103 51.32 13.70 23.84
CA GLY A 103 51.68 13.30 25.21
C GLY A 103 50.81 13.83 26.34
N GLY A 104 49.54 13.53 26.31
CA GLY A 104 48.65 13.43 27.49
C GLY A 104 48.27 14.68 28.27
N ASP A 105 49.10 15.68 28.40
CA ASP A 105 48.89 16.79 29.32
C ASP A 105 49.10 18.20 28.73
N TYR A 106 49.14 18.34 27.43
CA TYR A 106 49.47 19.61 26.80
C TYR A 106 48.27 20.29 26.15
N PRO A 107 47.69 21.33 26.82
CA PRO A 107 46.56 22.09 26.27
C PRO A 107 46.93 22.92 25.04
N GLU A 108 48.24 23.07 24.75
CA GLU A 108 48.72 23.88 23.63
C GLU A 108 48.25 23.40 22.27
N TYR A 109 48.05 22.10 22.10
CA TYR A 109 47.64 21.48 20.83
C TYR A 109 46.21 20.92 20.87
N SER A 110 45.45 21.27 21.89
CA SER A 110 44.08 20.81 22.06
C SER A 110 43.11 21.92 21.73
N PHE A 111 41.90 21.54 21.27
CA PHE A 111 40.80 22.48 21.23
C PHE A 111 40.30 22.73 22.67
N CYS A 112 40.30 24.00 23.08
CA CYS A 112 39.93 24.41 24.43
C CYS A 112 38.68 25.31 24.49
N GLY A 113 37.99 25.48 23.34
CA GLY A 113 36.78 26.28 23.20
C GLY A 113 35.52 25.50 23.46
N VAL A 114 34.40 26.15 23.18
CA VAL A 114 33.09 25.53 23.08
C VAL A 114 32.75 25.36 21.59
N PHE A 115 32.43 24.15 21.15
CA PHE A 115 31.89 23.88 19.83
C PHE A 115 30.41 23.47 19.96
N ASP A 116 29.53 24.33 19.49
CA ASP A 116 28.08 24.09 19.47
C ASP A 116 27.64 23.77 18.04
N GLY A 117 27.30 22.53 17.80
CA GLY A 117 26.81 22.05 16.52
C GLY A 117 25.41 22.53 16.16
N GLN A 118 24.68 23.16 17.10
CA GLN A 118 23.31 23.67 16.91
C GLN A 118 22.30 22.62 16.35
N GLY A 119 22.62 21.33 16.49
CA GLY A 119 21.84 20.22 15.94
C GLY A 119 22.23 19.83 14.51
N HIS A 120 23.22 20.51 13.91
CA HIS A 120 23.74 20.17 12.58
C HIS A 120 24.60 18.92 12.60
N VAL A 121 24.82 18.39 11.40
CA VAL A 121 25.53 17.14 11.15
C VAL A 121 26.77 17.37 10.29
N ILE A 122 27.89 16.81 10.71
CA ILE A 122 29.09 16.68 9.90
C ILE A 122 29.14 15.25 9.37
N SER A 123 29.09 15.06 8.06
CA SER A 123 28.98 13.76 7.44
C SER A 123 30.21 13.35 6.67
N ASN A 124 30.36 12.03 6.47
CA ASN A 124 31.38 11.41 5.61
C ASN A 124 32.82 11.77 6.00
N LEU A 125 33.05 11.94 7.32
CA LEU A 125 34.40 12.05 7.84
C LEU A 125 35.19 10.80 7.42
N TYR A 126 36.31 11.00 6.72
CA TYR A 126 37.13 9.95 6.18
C TYR A 126 38.57 10.13 6.68
N SER A 127 39.18 9.11 7.30
CA SER A 127 40.52 9.12 7.80
C SER A 127 41.18 7.73 7.66
N HIS A 128 42.08 7.57 6.70
CA HIS A 128 42.75 6.30 6.39
C HIS A 128 44.24 6.29 6.61
N GLU A 129 44.83 7.43 6.84
CA GLU A 129 46.29 7.51 7.05
C GLU A 129 46.59 8.04 8.45
N SER A 130 46.81 7.14 9.38
CA SER A 130 47.30 7.48 10.72
C SER A 130 48.82 7.59 10.80
N TYR A 131 49.56 7.09 9.81
CA TYR A 131 51.04 7.06 9.81
C TYR A 131 51.65 7.80 8.62
N ILE A 132 52.49 8.80 8.89
CA ILE A 132 53.26 9.49 7.87
C ILE A 132 54.74 9.04 7.98
N GLU A 133 55.20 8.26 6.99
CA GLU A 133 56.57 7.75 6.97
C GLU A 133 57.57 8.91 6.92
N GLY A 134 58.48 8.98 7.91
CA GLY A 134 59.53 9.99 8.02
C GLY A 134 59.14 11.27 8.75
N ALA A 135 57.89 11.39 9.23
CA ALA A 135 57.57 12.43 10.20
C ALA A 135 58.16 12.05 11.57
N ASP A 136 58.50 13.05 12.39
CA ASP A 136 58.89 12.76 13.77
C ASP A 136 57.68 12.22 14.55
N GLU A 137 57.93 11.58 15.70
CA GLU A 137 56.90 10.98 16.52
C GLU A 137 55.78 11.97 16.90
N SER A 138 56.09 13.26 16.91
CA SER A 138 55.14 14.32 17.26
C SER A 138 54.14 14.66 16.15
N HIS A 139 54.43 14.32 14.90
CA HIS A 139 53.56 14.62 13.73
C HIS A 139 52.75 13.43 13.24
N ASN A 140 53.03 12.21 13.73
CA ASN A 140 52.34 10.99 13.31
C ASN A 140 51.01 10.71 14.05
N LEU A 141 50.62 11.55 14.99
CA LEU A 141 49.55 11.27 15.96
C LEU A 141 48.17 11.89 15.59
N LEU A 142 47.94 12.28 14.34
CA LEU A 142 47.05 13.40 14.11
C LEU A 142 45.75 13.12 13.33
N ARG A 143 45.49 11.93 12.88
CA ARG A 143 44.43 11.79 11.89
C ARG A 143 43.46 10.67 12.21
N ASN A 144 42.37 10.97 12.91
CA ASN A 144 41.28 9.97 13.01
C ASN A 144 39.93 10.60 13.34
N ALA A 145 39.71 11.09 14.55
CA ALA A 145 38.43 11.68 14.94
C ALA A 145 38.18 13.06 14.34
N LEU A 146 36.98 13.58 14.49
CA LEU A 146 36.69 14.98 14.17
C LEU A 146 37.61 15.91 15.01
N PHE A 147 37.73 15.65 16.31
CA PHE A 147 38.65 16.30 17.22
C PHE A 147 39.73 15.31 17.67
N GLY A 148 40.99 15.57 17.38
CA GLY A 148 42.09 14.76 17.89
C GLY A 148 42.27 14.94 19.40
N SER A 149 42.11 16.17 19.89
CA SER A 149 42.15 16.45 21.34
C SER A 149 41.23 17.60 21.74
N VAL A 150 40.48 17.39 22.82
CA VAL A 150 39.67 18.42 23.49
C VAL A 150 40.10 18.50 24.95
N TYR A 151 40.61 19.67 25.38
CA TYR A 151 41.07 19.85 26.74
C TYR A 151 40.47 21.11 27.37
N ASN A 152 39.85 20.97 28.54
CA ASN A 152 39.09 22.05 29.22
C ASN A 152 38.11 22.77 28.27
N GLY A 153 37.52 22.04 27.33
CA GLY A 153 36.57 22.48 26.31
C GLY A 153 35.23 21.79 26.42
N GLU A 154 34.33 22.16 25.50
CA GLU A 154 32.99 21.56 25.40
C GLU A 154 32.63 21.33 23.93
N VAL A 155 32.07 20.15 23.63
CA VAL A 155 31.43 19.84 22.34
C VAL A 155 29.98 19.46 22.60
N LYS A 156 29.05 20.11 21.91
CA LYS A 156 27.62 19.87 22.16
C LYS A 156 26.75 20.01 20.91
N ASN A 157 25.59 19.37 20.97
CA ASN A 157 24.53 19.46 19.96
C ASN A 157 25.03 19.14 18.53
N LEU A 158 25.86 18.11 18.36
CA LEU A 158 26.54 17.79 17.12
C LEU A 158 26.35 16.32 16.71
N GLY A 159 26.00 16.10 15.44
CA GLY A 159 26.04 14.78 14.82
C GLY A 159 27.29 14.58 13.99
N VAL A 160 27.91 13.38 14.05
CA VAL A 160 28.94 12.95 13.09
C VAL A 160 28.46 11.68 12.41
N ALA A 161 28.06 11.82 11.13
CA ALA A 161 27.41 10.76 10.39
C ALA A 161 28.35 10.08 9.39
N ASN A 162 28.19 8.76 9.24
CA ASN A 162 28.89 7.97 8.22
C ASN A 162 30.43 8.14 8.25
N ALA A 163 31.01 8.24 9.44
CA ALA A 163 32.45 8.31 9.59
C ALA A 163 33.11 6.99 9.14
N GLU A 164 34.26 7.09 8.46
CA GLU A 164 35.09 5.95 8.10
C GLU A 164 36.51 6.19 8.59
N ILE A 165 36.87 5.56 9.70
CA ILE A 165 38.17 5.68 10.34
C ILE A 165 38.88 4.34 10.25
N TRP A 166 40.04 4.35 9.58
CA TRP A 166 40.88 3.17 9.44
C TRP A 166 42.25 3.44 10.03
N ILE A 167 42.64 2.66 11.03
CA ILE A 167 43.89 2.79 11.76
C ILE A 167 44.94 1.88 11.11
N ASP A 168 46.02 2.48 10.61
CA ASP A 168 47.08 1.76 9.92
C ASP A 168 47.71 0.69 10.86
N PRO A 169 47.93 -0.54 10.39
CA PRO A 169 48.66 -1.56 11.13
C PRO A 169 50.05 -1.18 11.59
N LYS A 170 50.63 -0.11 11.01
CA LYS A 170 51.95 0.43 11.39
C LYS A 170 51.87 1.49 12.49
N ASP A 171 50.66 1.98 12.79
CA ASP A 171 50.47 2.95 13.89
C ASP A 171 50.76 2.24 15.22
N ASP A 172 51.94 2.49 15.78
CA ASP A 172 52.42 1.94 17.03
C ASP A 172 52.20 2.89 18.23
N SER A 173 51.44 3.96 18.06
CA SER A 173 51.07 4.85 19.15
C SER A 173 49.95 4.25 20.01
N ALA A 174 50.14 4.25 21.31
CA ALA A 174 49.07 3.94 22.30
C ALA A 174 48.10 5.12 22.36
N ALA A 175 47.17 5.17 21.41
CA ALA A 175 46.25 6.29 21.27
C ALA A 175 44.80 5.88 21.40
N GLY A 176 43.99 6.75 22.02
CA GLY A 176 42.55 6.66 21.97
C GLY A 176 42.03 6.98 20.58
N LYS A 177 40.99 6.26 20.14
CA LYS A 177 40.34 6.46 18.84
C LYS A 177 38.84 6.56 19.02
N GLY A 178 38.31 7.76 18.76
CA GLY A 178 36.86 8.02 18.78
C GLY A 178 36.38 8.50 17.41
N ILE A 179 35.09 8.54 17.19
CA ILE A 179 34.56 9.22 16.00
C ILE A 179 34.54 10.74 16.22
N LEU A 180 34.07 11.15 17.40
CA LEU A 180 33.95 12.57 17.75
C LEU A 180 35.27 13.10 18.31
N VAL A 181 35.85 12.40 19.31
CA VAL A 181 37.06 12.85 20.01
C VAL A 181 38.01 11.67 20.24
N ASP A 182 39.29 11.78 19.86
CA ASP A 182 40.32 10.77 20.20
C ASP A 182 40.70 10.88 21.69
N TRP A 183 41.09 12.07 22.14
CA TRP A 183 41.51 12.34 23.53
C TRP A 183 40.71 13.48 24.16
N MET A 184 40.20 13.25 25.37
CA MET A 184 39.41 14.21 26.08
C MET A 184 39.94 14.40 27.51
N GLY A 185 40.27 15.64 27.87
CA GLY A 185 40.73 15.97 29.22
C GLY A 185 39.99 17.15 29.82
N LYS A 186 39.53 17.07 31.10
CA LYS A 186 38.75 18.13 31.82
C LYS A 186 37.58 18.74 31.04
N SER A 187 36.98 17.97 30.19
CA SER A 187 36.06 18.46 29.15
C SER A 187 34.67 17.85 29.26
N LYS A 188 33.73 18.40 28.49
CA LYS A 188 32.34 17.98 28.47
C LYS A 188 31.84 17.72 27.05
N ILE A 189 31.09 16.65 26.85
CA ILE A 189 30.34 16.36 25.62
C ILE A 189 28.87 16.18 25.97
N THR A 190 27.98 16.89 25.26
CA THR A 190 26.54 16.80 25.51
C THR A 190 25.73 16.80 24.22
N ASN A 191 24.66 16.00 24.18
CA ASN A 191 23.71 15.94 23.05
C ASN A 191 24.42 15.71 21.71
N CYS A 192 25.39 14.80 21.68
CA CYS A 192 26.13 14.45 20.47
C CYS A 192 25.86 13.02 20.06
N TRP A 193 25.97 12.75 18.77
CA TRP A 193 25.84 11.39 18.26
C TRP A 193 26.82 11.07 17.14
N THR A 194 27.10 9.77 16.97
CA THR A 194 28.00 9.28 15.94
C THR A 194 27.46 8.06 15.23
N SER A 195 27.79 7.95 13.94
CA SER A 195 27.58 6.74 13.15
C SER A 195 28.75 6.51 12.20
N GLY A 196 28.86 5.30 11.66
CA GLY A 196 29.93 4.94 10.75
C GLY A 196 30.77 3.79 11.27
N SER A 197 32.08 3.82 11.07
CA SER A 197 32.95 2.73 11.48
C SER A 197 34.34 3.20 11.93
N ILE A 198 34.88 2.48 12.92
CA ILE A 198 36.29 2.49 13.26
C ILE A 198 36.84 1.09 13.03
N TYR A 199 37.91 0.97 12.26
CA TYR A 199 38.63 -0.29 12.07
C TYR A 199 40.10 -0.12 12.52
N SER A 200 40.52 -0.92 13.49
CA SER A 200 41.90 -1.01 13.91
C SER A 200 42.48 -2.38 13.51
N GLY A 201 43.53 -2.36 12.71
CA GLY A 201 44.33 -3.52 12.33
C GLY A 201 45.69 -3.61 13.03
N THR A 202 45.90 -2.79 14.07
CA THR A 202 47.22 -2.63 14.70
C THR A 202 47.61 -3.77 15.64
N LYS A 203 48.91 -3.88 15.89
CA LYS A 203 49.46 -4.86 16.84
C LYS A 203 49.60 -4.28 18.25
N ILE A 204 49.33 -2.99 18.43
CA ILE A 204 49.57 -2.27 19.67
C ILE A 204 48.26 -1.71 20.23
N GLU A 205 48.26 -1.51 21.51
CA GLU A 205 47.19 -1.04 22.35
C GLU A 205 46.37 0.10 21.78
N LYS A 206 45.07 -0.13 21.55
CA LYS A 206 44.16 0.90 21.12
C LYS A 206 42.92 0.92 22.00
N ASN A 207 42.48 2.15 22.28
CA ASN A 207 41.29 2.38 23.08
C ASN A 207 40.23 2.99 22.14
N ILE A 208 39.28 2.17 21.73
CA ILE A 208 38.29 2.53 20.72
C ILE A 208 36.96 2.87 21.40
N GLY A 209 36.42 4.07 21.12
CA GLY A 209 35.09 4.49 21.59
C GLY A 209 34.23 5.02 20.45
N GLY A 210 32.95 4.76 20.47
CA GLY A 210 32.03 5.29 19.47
C GLY A 210 31.97 6.83 19.48
N ILE A 211 32.11 7.45 20.63
CA ILE A 211 32.18 8.92 20.82
C ILE A 211 33.60 9.35 21.15
N VAL A 212 34.20 8.79 22.21
CA VAL A 212 35.50 9.19 22.72
C VAL A 212 36.45 7.98 22.85
N GLY A 213 37.64 8.09 22.34
CA GLY A 213 38.68 7.06 22.51
C GLY A 213 39.14 6.95 23.96
N VAL A 214 39.71 8.03 24.49
CA VAL A 214 40.29 8.09 25.84
C VAL A 214 39.85 9.33 26.60
N THR A 215 39.56 9.16 27.89
CA THR A 215 39.28 10.28 28.82
C THR A 215 40.32 10.38 29.91
N MET A 216 40.66 11.61 30.30
CA MET A 216 41.63 11.96 31.35
C MET A 216 41.17 13.15 32.21
N GLN A 217 41.64 13.21 33.46
CA GLN A 217 41.57 14.38 34.34
C GLN A 217 40.16 14.94 34.61
N GLY A 218 39.15 14.10 34.57
CA GLY A 218 37.78 14.48 34.89
C GLY A 218 36.97 14.93 33.65
N CYS A 219 36.13 14.02 33.11
CA CYS A 219 35.31 14.25 31.95
C CYS A 219 33.87 13.90 32.20
N THR A 220 32.96 14.56 31.46
CA THR A 220 31.53 14.29 31.51
C THR A 220 31.01 14.11 30.09
N ILE A 221 30.26 13.02 29.85
CA ILE A 221 29.57 12.72 28.59
C ILE A 221 28.10 12.46 28.93
N SER A 222 27.18 13.23 28.36
CA SER A 222 25.78 13.19 28.73
C SER A 222 24.85 13.39 27.53
N GLY A 223 23.74 12.63 27.47
CA GLY A 223 22.75 12.74 26.41
C GLY A 223 23.29 12.38 25.03
N CYS A 224 24.22 11.42 24.95
CA CYS A 224 24.93 11.07 23.72
C CYS A 224 24.63 9.64 23.26
N TYR A 225 24.79 9.39 21.95
CA TYR A 225 24.68 8.02 21.45
C TYR A 225 25.62 7.70 20.30
N SER A 226 25.84 6.39 20.08
CA SER A 226 26.57 5.90 18.92
C SER A 226 25.90 4.67 18.32
N THR A 227 25.84 4.64 16.99
CA THR A 227 25.38 3.48 16.20
C THR A 227 26.53 2.92 15.34
N ALA A 228 27.75 3.27 15.69
CA ALA A 228 28.94 2.90 14.91
C ALA A 228 29.30 1.42 14.99
N THR A 229 29.97 0.92 13.94
CA THR A 229 30.66 -0.37 13.96
C THR A 229 32.10 -0.17 14.41
N LEU A 230 32.44 -0.75 15.55
CA LEU A 230 33.77 -0.65 16.16
C LEU A 230 34.51 -1.99 16.01
N THR A 231 35.59 -2.00 15.25
CA THR A 231 36.36 -3.24 14.99
C THR A 231 37.75 -3.13 15.52
N GLY A 232 38.09 -3.99 16.47
CA GLY A 232 39.44 -4.21 16.96
C GLY A 232 40.01 -5.55 16.46
N ASN A 233 40.85 -5.49 15.46
CA ASN A 233 41.61 -6.65 14.96
C ASN A 233 43.02 -6.64 15.53
N PHE A 234 43.13 -6.85 16.81
CA PHE A 234 44.37 -6.81 17.58
C PHE A 234 45.10 -8.14 17.41
N THR A 235 46.02 -8.22 16.50
CA THR A 235 46.89 -9.40 16.34
C THR A 235 48.03 -9.32 17.36
N ASN A 236 48.03 -10.22 18.36
CA ASN A 236 49.07 -10.34 19.36
C ASN A 236 50.45 -10.26 18.71
N SER A 237 51.25 -9.28 19.14
CA SER A 237 52.68 -9.35 18.95
C SER A 237 53.22 -10.53 19.77
N GLU A 238 53.67 -11.60 19.09
CA GLU A 238 54.45 -12.63 19.76
C GLU A 238 55.61 -11.93 20.49
N GLY A 239 55.52 -11.78 21.79
CA GLY A 239 56.68 -11.41 22.60
C GLY A 239 56.51 -10.43 23.75
N TYR A 240 55.36 -9.76 23.93
CA TYR A 240 55.29 -8.77 25.00
C TYR A 240 54.64 -9.28 26.32
N TYR A 241 53.72 -10.23 26.27
CA TYR A 241 53.19 -10.84 27.50
C TYR A 241 52.85 -12.30 27.29
N THR A 242 53.61 -13.20 27.93
CA THR A 242 53.44 -14.66 27.84
C THR A 242 52.53 -15.24 28.94
N GLU A 243 52.06 -14.43 29.89
CA GLU A 243 51.14 -14.84 30.96
C GLU A 243 50.12 -13.74 31.24
N PRO A 244 48.81 -14.04 31.34
CA PRO A 244 47.83 -13.10 31.80
C PRO A 244 48.04 -12.83 33.28
N ASN A 245 48.62 -11.73 33.64
CA ASN A 245 48.57 -11.23 34.99
C ASN A 245 47.29 -10.42 35.18
N PRO A 246 46.38 -10.78 36.06
CA PRO A 246 45.15 -9.99 36.30
C PRO A 246 45.42 -8.61 36.85
N ALA A 247 46.68 -8.29 37.17
CA ALA A 247 47.10 -6.94 37.59
C ALA A 247 47.67 -6.11 36.46
N ASP A 248 47.88 -6.68 35.27
CA ASP A 248 48.37 -5.95 34.11
C ASP A 248 47.17 -5.39 33.32
N TRP A 249 47.29 -4.18 32.88
CA TRP A 249 46.32 -3.39 32.16
C TRP A 249 45.81 -4.12 30.91
N PRO A 250 44.50 -4.12 30.62
CA PRO A 250 44.04 -4.57 29.32
C PRO A 250 44.49 -3.55 28.27
N PHE A 251 45.31 -4.01 27.32
CA PHE A 251 45.93 -3.14 26.35
C PHE A 251 45.00 -2.67 25.25
N ASP A 252 44.00 -3.47 24.97
CA ASP A 252 42.98 -3.21 23.94
C ASP A 252 41.62 -3.01 24.58
N THR A 253 41.03 -1.85 24.38
CA THR A 253 39.71 -1.58 24.96
C THR A 253 38.72 -1.08 23.91
N ILE A 254 37.50 -1.55 23.96
CA ILE A 254 36.43 -1.06 23.09
C ILE A 254 35.20 -0.75 23.94
N GLY A 255 34.74 0.51 23.86
CA GLY A 255 33.47 0.94 24.47
C GLY A 255 32.53 1.52 23.43
N GLY A 256 31.25 1.25 23.53
CA GLY A 256 30.25 1.78 22.60
C GLY A 256 30.23 3.33 22.60
N ILE A 257 30.54 3.94 23.75
CA ILE A 257 30.64 5.40 23.93
C ILE A 257 32.08 5.81 24.22
N VAL A 258 32.73 5.23 25.21
CA VAL A 258 34.10 5.57 25.64
C VAL A 258 34.99 4.34 25.61
N GLY A 259 36.13 4.40 24.91
CA GLY A 259 37.13 3.33 24.87
C GLY A 259 37.72 3.08 26.25
N ALA A 260 38.42 4.07 26.81
CA ALA A 260 39.05 3.96 28.11
C ALA A 260 39.04 5.27 28.92
N LYS A 261 39.11 5.10 30.24
CA LYS A 261 39.46 6.16 31.20
C LYS A 261 40.83 5.84 31.80
N PHE A 262 41.78 6.78 31.69
CA PHE A 262 43.10 6.57 32.25
C PHE A 262 43.34 7.34 33.57
N ASP A 263 42.91 8.60 33.66
CA ASP A 263 43.17 9.40 34.86
C ASP A 263 41.94 10.26 35.21
N GLY A 264 41.78 10.61 36.51
CA GLY A 264 40.68 11.43 37.02
C GLY A 264 39.31 10.76 36.95
N ASN A 265 38.28 11.53 37.20
CA ASN A 265 36.91 11.01 37.22
C ASN A 265 36.28 11.00 35.82
N LEU A 266 35.52 9.98 35.52
CA LEU A 266 34.66 9.91 34.32
C LEU A 266 33.20 9.81 34.74
N THR A 267 32.35 10.64 34.16
CA THR A 267 30.88 10.50 34.28
C THR A 267 30.28 10.31 32.89
N VAL A 268 29.66 9.18 32.67
CA VAL A 268 28.86 8.88 31.45
C VAL A 268 27.42 8.70 31.91
N THR A 269 26.54 9.58 31.47
CA THR A 269 25.15 9.53 31.89
C THR A 269 24.20 9.79 30.73
N ASP A 270 23.03 9.16 30.77
CA ASP A 270 22.03 9.32 29.71
C ASP A 270 22.60 9.06 28.31
N CYS A 271 23.32 7.98 28.15
CA CYS A 271 23.91 7.61 26.86
C CYS A 271 23.38 6.26 26.38
N TRP A 272 23.35 6.06 25.07
CA TRP A 272 23.01 4.75 24.53
C TRP A 272 23.88 4.33 23.34
N PHE A 273 23.98 3.01 23.17
CA PHE A 273 24.73 2.37 22.10
C PHE A 273 23.87 1.31 21.38
N ASP A 274 23.70 1.47 20.07
CA ASP A 274 23.01 0.53 19.17
C ASP A 274 23.87 0.18 17.94
N GLY A 275 25.18 0.17 18.10
CA GLY A 275 26.13 -0.17 17.06
C GLY A 275 26.54 -1.64 17.08
N LYS A 276 27.74 -1.90 16.56
CA LYS A 276 28.33 -3.22 16.53
C LYS A 276 29.75 -3.19 17.07
N ILE A 277 30.11 -4.14 17.94
CA ILE A 277 31.50 -4.33 18.39
C ILE A 277 32.02 -5.67 17.84
N VAL A 278 33.12 -5.61 17.11
CA VAL A 278 33.82 -6.78 16.56
C VAL A 278 35.21 -6.83 17.13
N VAL A 279 35.53 -7.94 17.82
CA VAL A 279 36.85 -8.14 18.44
C VAL A 279 37.44 -9.45 17.96
N ASN A 280 38.68 -9.39 17.47
CA ASN A 280 39.45 -10.56 17.04
C ASN A 280 40.64 -10.83 17.99
N SER A 281 40.61 -10.25 19.19
CA SER A 281 41.67 -10.43 20.21
C SER A 281 41.16 -11.19 21.41
N LEU A 282 42.02 -12.03 21.99
CA LEU A 282 41.71 -12.78 23.21
C LEU A 282 41.92 -11.97 24.50
N GLN A 283 42.35 -10.71 24.42
CA GLN A 283 42.73 -9.89 25.58
C GLN A 283 42.06 -8.50 25.60
N ALA A 284 41.08 -8.25 24.75
CA ALA A 284 40.40 -6.97 24.72
C ALA A 284 39.40 -6.83 25.86
N ALA A 285 39.33 -5.67 26.47
CA ALA A 285 38.26 -5.28 27.36
C ALA A 285 37.13 -4.65 26.55
N VAL A 286 35.92 -5.22 26.63
CA VAL A 286 34.76 -4.79 25.86
C VAL A 286 33.64 -4.39 26.78
N GLY A 287 33.12 -3.16 26.63
CA GLY A 287 31.92 -2.66 27.30
C GLY A 287 30.97 -1.96 26.34
N GLY A 288 29.68 -2.16 26.46
CA GLY A 288 28.67 -1.55 25.61
C GLY A 288 28.63 -0.02 25.74
N ILE A 289 29.03 0.54 26.88
CA ILE A 289 29.14 1.97 27.11
C ILE A 289 30.62 2.36 27.31
N VAL A 290 31.33 1.76 28.29
CA VAL A 290 32.71 2.07 28.59
C VAL A 290 33.55 0.80 28.49
N GLY A 291 34.60 0.81 27.66
CA GLY A 291 35.51 -0.34 27.50
C GLY A 291 36.29 -0.63 28.77
N TYR A 292 36.97 0.36 29.34
CA TYR A 292 37.79 0.17 30.53
C TYR A 292 37.87 1.43 31.41
N THR A 293 37.97 1.27 32.71
CA THR A 293 38.36 2.36 33.61
C THR A 293 39.46 1.89 34.55
N ASP A 294 40.55 2.69 34.64
CA ASP A 294 41.54 2.53 35.70
C ASP A 294 40.94 2.87 37.04
N ASP A 295 41.13 1.99 38.03
CA ASP A 295 40.66 2.16 39.39
C ASP A 295 41.66 2.90 40.32
N GLN A 296 42.91 3.14 39.81
CA GLN A 296 44.00 3.68 40.62
C GLN A 296 43.99 5.22 40.70
N SER A 297 43.33 5.88 39.72
CA SER A 297 43.37 7.36 39.60
C SER A 297 41.98 7.93 39.32
N GLY A 298 41.12 7.90 40.34
CA GLY A 298 39.74 8.41 40.25
C GLY A 298 38.70 7.37 39.89
N SER A 299 37.42 7.74 39.97
CA SER A 299 36.30 6.83 39.76
C SER A 299 35.63 7.03 38.40
N GLY A 300 35.08 5.93 37.85
CA GLY A 300 34.17 5.96 36.72
C GLY A 300 32.72 5.85 37.21
N THR A 301 31.82 6.65 36.66
CA THR A 301 30.38 6.52 36.89
C THR A 301 29.66 6.36 35.57
N VAL A 302 28.86 5.31 35.44
CA VAL A 302 27.97 5.09 34.30
C VAL A 302 26.55 5.01 34.84
N ASN A 303 25.72 5.97 34.51
CA ASN A 303 24.38 6.06 35.04
C ASN A 303 23.33 6.32 33.97
N ASN A 304 22.16 5.71 34.07
CA ASN A 304 21.02 5.93 33.20
C ASN A 304 21.33 5.70 31.69
N CYS A 305 22.13 4.68 31.42
CA CYS A 305 22.60 4.36 30.07
C CYS A 305 21.93 3.09 29.53
N MET A 306 21.95 2.94 28.21
CA MET A 306 21.28 1.83 27.55
C MET A 306 22.18 1.25 26.44
N VAL A 307 22.24 -0.09 26.36
CA VAL A 307 22.80 -0.83 25.24
C VAL A 307 21.67 -1.62 24.62
N THR A 308 21.37 -1.42 23.33
CA THR A 308 20.23 -2.05 22.66
C THR A 308 20.64 -3.16 21.71
N THR A 309 21.88 -3.11 21.22
CA THR A 309 22.44 -4.12 20.32
C THR A 309 22.81 -5.41 21.02
N THR A 310 22.70 -6.54 20.32
CA THR A 310 23.26 -7.85 20.70
C THR A 310 24.55 -8.18 19.96
N ASP A 311 24.99 -7.33 19.03
CA ASP A 311 26.21 -7.51 18.25
C ASP A 311 27.45 -6.99 19.02
N MET A 312 27.69 -7.61 20.16
CA MET A 312 28.79 -7.30 21.06
C MET A 312 29.95 -8.26 20.91
N GLY A 313 31.16 -7.76 20.99
CA GLY A 313 32.35 -8.57 21.14
C GLY A 313 32.36 -9.36 22.47
N VAL A 314 33.20 -10.37 22.55
CA VAL A 314 33.35 -11.18 23.76
C VAL A 314 34.78 -11.12 24.27
N ASP A 315 34.94 -11.23 25.57
CA ASP A 315 36.25 -11.37 26.21
C ASP A 315 36.89 -12.76 25.89
N LYS A 316 38.10 -13.00 26.41
CA LYS A 316 38.83 -14.27 26.24
C LYS A 316 38.10 -15.52 26.73
N ASP A 317 37.16 -15.34 27.66
CA ASP A 317 36.39 -16.40 28.27
C ASP A 317 34.99 -16.59 27.62
N GLY A 318 34.68 -15.79 26.56
CA GLY A 318 33.43 -15.84 25.83
C GLY A 318 32.32 -15.03 26.48
N ASN A 319 32.62 -14.12 27.41
CA ASN A 319 31.64 -13.30 28.09
C ASN A 319 31.57 -11.89 27.47
N THR A 320 30.48 -11.19 27.72
CA THR A 320 30.25 -9.80 27.30
C THR A 320 29.99 -8.92 28.51
N CYS A 321 30.64 -7.76 28.56
CA CYS A 321 30.34 -6.71 29.51
C CYS A 321 29.33 -5.76 28.87
N TRP A 322 28.07 -5.87 29.23
CA TRP A 322 27.00 -5.11 28.60
C TRP A 322 27.15 -3.60 28.77
N VAL A 323 27.59 -3.13 29.92
CA VAL A 323 27.70 -1.68 30.19
C VAL A 323 29.15 -1.25 30.27
N ALA A 324 29.91 -1.76 31.21
CA ALA A 324 31.31 -1.39 31.41
C ALA A 324 32.15 -2.58 31.84
N TYR A 325 33.37 -2.68 31.31
CA TYR A 325 34.38 -3.64 31.75
C TYR A 325 35.25 -3.00 32.83
N ALA A 326 35.50 -3.69 33.95
CA ALA A 326 36.39 -3.29 35.04
C ALA A 326 36.26 -1.80 35.43
N LEU A 327 35.13 -1.43 36.02
CA LEU A 327 34.88 -0.07 36.49
C LEU A 327 35.36 0.09 37.93
N GLY A 328 36.34 0.95 38.16
CA GLY A 328 36.68 1.44 39.52
C GLY A 328 35.66 2.47 40.01
N GLY A 329 34.35 2.15 39.91
CA GLY A 329 33.28 3.11 40.24
C GLY A 329 31.90 2.46 40.27
N THR A 330 30.87 3.17 39.78
CA THR A 330 29.46 2.73 39.84
C THR A 330 28.82 2.60 38.46
N VAL A 331 27.97 1.56 38.31
CA VAL A 331 27.02 1.43 37.19
C VAL A 331 25.63 1.39 37.81
N GLU A 332 24.77 2.35 37.48
CA GLU A 332 23.43 2.47 38.07
C GLU A 332 22.38 2.74 36.95
N ASN A 333 21.16 2.28 37.16
CA ASN A 333 20.02 2.56 36.29
C ASN A 333 20.26 2.28 34.78
N CYS A 334 21.09 1.30 34.45
CA CYS A 334 21.42 0.95 33.08
C CYS A 334 20.59 -0.22 32.58
N TYR A 335 20.39 -0.29 31.26
CA TYR A 335 19.59 -1.32 30.60
C TYR A 335 20.38 -1.99 29.48
N TRP A 336 20.19 -3.33 29.30
CA TRP A 336 20.82 -4.12 28.24
C TRP A 336 19.92 -5.26 27.76
N PRO A 337 20.19 -5.86 26.58
CA PRO A 337 19.39 -6.96 26.06
C PRO A 337 19.47 -8.19 26.96
N ASN A 338 18.34 -8.83 27.25
CA ASN A 338 18.31 -10.14 27.89
C ASN A 338 18.63 -11.23 26.87
N ASP A 339 19.89 -11.29 26.43
CA ASP A 339 20.39 -12.31 25.51
C ASP A 339 21.08 -13.44 26.30
N THR A 340 20.63 -14.67 26.05
CA THR A 340 21.18 -15.87 26.69
C THR A 340 22.42 -16.40 25.98
N LYS A 341 22.80 -15.82 24.84
CA LYS A 341 23.99 -16.24 24.06
C LYS A 341 25.30 -15.90 24.78
N TYR A 342 25.29 -14.78 25.50
CA TYR A 342 26.44 -14.31 26.25
C TYR A 342 26.08 -14.16 27.71
N GLY A 343 26.82 -14.82 28.60
CA GLY A 343 26.69 -14.61 30.04
C GLY A 343 27.24 -13.24 30.46
N PRO A 344 26.75 -12.63 31.55
CA PRO A 344 27.42 -11.45 32.12
C PRO A 344 28.85 -11.81 32.54
N SER A 345 29.82 -11.01 32.11
CA SER A 345 31.19 -11.20 32.59
C SER A 345 31.25 -11.04 34.10
N PRO A 346 32.00 -11.90 34.81
CA PRO A 346 32.21 -11.72 36.25
C PRO A 346 32.96 -10.41 36.60
N LEU A 347 33.55 -9.74 35.60
CA LEU A 347 34.21 -8.46 35.72
C LEU A 347 33.27 -7.28 35.47
N ALA A 348 32.02 -7.53 35.06
CA ALA A 348 31.02 -6.47 34.95
C ALA A 348 30.62 -6.02 36.34
N HIS A 349 31.08 -4.86 36.72
CA HIS A 349 30.64 -4.21 37.96
C HIS A 349 29.40 -3.38 37.67
N GLY A 350 28.36 -3.51 38.50
CA GLY A 350 27.24 -2.62 38.52
C GLY A 350 25.86 -3.24 38.50
N GLU A 351 24.89 -2.50 38.96
CA GLU A 351 23.48 -2.84 38.97
C GLU A 351 22.81 -2.26 37.73
N GLY A 352 22.32 -3.11 36.87
CA GLY A 352 21.52 -2.74 35.72
C GLY A 352 20.46 -3.79 35.44
N THR A 353 19.61 -3.54 34.49
CA THR A 353 18.43 -4.35 34.18
C THR A 353 18.52 -4.96 32.79
N ALA A 354 18.50 -6.30 32.72
CA ALA A 354 18.34 -7.00 31.45
C ALA A 354 16.88 -6.92 31.00
N VAL A 355 16.63 -6.49 29.75
CA VAL A 355 15.30 -6.30 29.18
C VAL A 355 15.13 -7.08 27.86
N THR A 356 13.94 -7.54 27.61
CA THR A 356 13.57 -8.22 26.35
C THR A 356 12.88 -7.29 25.35
N ASP A 357 12.38 -6.16 25.84
CA ASP A 357 11.65 -5.18 25.03
C ASP A 357 11.99 -3.76 25.51
N PHE A 358 12.80 -3.08 24.74
CA PHE A 358 13.19 -1.69 25.03
C PHE A 358 12.07 -0.69 24.78
N THR A 359 11.01 -1.05 24.04
CA THR A 359 9.86 -0.16 23.82
C THR A 359 8.90 -0.13 25.00
N SER A 360 9.17 -0.91 26.04
CA SER A 360 8.29 -0.99 27.21
C SER A 360 8.21 0.35 27.95
N ALA A 361 7.02 0.65 28.46
CA ALA A 361 6.78 1.88 29.23
C ALA A 361 7.66 1.96 30.49
N ASP A 362 8.04 0.82 31.07
CA ASP A 362 8.84 0.76 32.29
C ASP A 362 10.30 1.20 32.04
N VAL A 363 10.89 0.81 30.90
CA VAL A 363 12.24 1.27 30.51
C VAL A 363 12.26 2.77 30.32
N LEU A 364 11.31 3.31 29.55
CA LEU A 364 11.21 4.76 29.34
C LEU A 364 10.95 5.52 30.65
N ALA A 365 10.09 5.01 31.51
CA ALA A 365 9.80 5.63 32.82
C ALA A 365 11.03 5.62 33.71
N GLY A 366 11.80 4.53 33.73
CA GLY A 366 13.06 4.44 34.47
C GLY A 366 14.09 5.45 34.00
N LEU A 367 14.30 5.54 32.66
CA LEU A 367 15.21 6.52 32.06
C LEU A 367 14.79 7.96 32.35
N LYS A 368 13.50 8.29 32.28
CA LYS A 368 12.98 9.63 32.61
C LYS A 368 13.17 10.00 34.10
N THR A 369 13.02 9.03 34.99
CA THR A 369 13.11 9.26 36.42
C THR A 369 14.54 9.58 36.87
N ASN A 370 15.53 8.99 36.18
CA ASN A 370 16.95 9.11 36.52
C ASN A 370 17.70 10.04 35.55
N ALA A 371 17.00 10.74 34.67
CA ALA A 371 17.61 11.65 33.68
C ALA A 371 18.34 12.81 34.36
N SER A 372 19.51 13.15 33.81
CA SER A 372 20.26 14.33 34.21
C SER A 372 19.52 15.61 33.81
N GLU A 373 19.86 16.72 34.51
CA GLU A 373 19.31 18.02 34.16
C GLU A 373 19.56 18.38 32.68
N GLY A 374 18.50 18.73 31.99
CA GLY A 374 18.54 19.09 30.56
C GLY A 374 18.46 17.93 29.56
N VAL A 375 18.41 16.69 30.05
CA VAL A 375 18.19 15.50 29.16
C VAL A 375 16.72 15.08 29.26
N GLU A 376 16.08 14.99 28.09
CA GLU A 376 14.68 14.54 27.97
C GLU A 376 14.60 13.27 27.13
N TRP A 377 14.25 12.15 27.76
CA TRP A 377 14.00 10.87 27.10
C TRP A 377 12.58 10.80 26.54
N VAL A 378 12.44 10.31 25.32
CA VAL A 378 11.15 10.08 24.66
C VAL A 378 11.08 8.68 24.07
N ALA A 379 9.88 8.25 23.69
CA ALA A 379 9.73 7.01 22.94
C ALA A 379 10.33 7.15 21.55
N GLY A 380 11.13 6.17 21.13
CA GLY A 380 11.77 6.13 19.85
C GLY A 380 11.43 4.87 19.04
N ILE A 381 12.12 4.70 17.92
CA ILE A 381 12.00 3.53 17.03
C ILE A 381 12.79 2.38 17.64
N GLY A 382 12.09 1.37 18.16
CA GLY A 382 12.72 0.20 18.76
C GLY A 382 13.23 0.37 20.19
N HIS A 383 13.56 1.57 20.63
CA HIS A 383 14.00 1.88 21.99
C HIS A 383 13.78 3.37 22.33
N PRO A 384 13.82 3.79 23.60
CA PRO A 384 13.81 5.21 23.96
C PRO A 384 15.01 5.97 23.38
N THR A 385 14.78 7.25 23.04
CA THR A 385 15.82 8.17 22.59
C THR A 385 15.60 9.57 23.16
N PHE A 386 16.26 10.59 22.64
CA PHE A 386 16.19 11.96 23.14
C PHE A 386 15.21 12.81 22.35
N VAL A 387 14.60 13.81 22.99
CA VAL A 387 13.62 14.71 22.35
C VAL A 387 14.19 15.45 21.12
N TRP A 388 15.49 15.66 21.09
CA TRP A 388 16.20 16.30 19.97
C TRP A 388 16.62 15.34 18.85
N ASP A 389 16.47 14.03 19.04
CA ASP A 389 16.95 13.00 18.13
C ASP A 389 15.89 12.65 17.07
N ASP A 390 15.69 13.52 16.12
CA ASP A 390 14.71 13.35 15.06
C ASP A 390 14.96 12.11 14.18
N ASN A 391 16.17 11.53 14.24
CA ASN A 391 16.51 10.31 13.50
C ASN A 391 15.91 9.04 14.12
N ASN A 392 15.71 9.03 15.43
CA ASN A 392 15.21 7.86 16.14
C ASN A 392 13.81 8.05 16.75
N ILE A 393 13.22 9.23 16.69
CA ILE A 393 11.81 9.46 17.04
C ILE A 393 10.92 8.98 15.88
N LEU A 394 9.83 8.29 16.19
CA LEU A 394 8.86 7.86 15.19
C LEU A 394 8.16 9.07 14.56
N ALA A 395 8.02 9.06 13.24
CA ALA A 395 7.25 10.07 12.52
C ALA A 395 5.77 10.10 12.93
N ASP A 396 5.10 11.21 12.67
CA ASP A 396 3.66 11.34 12.87
C ASP A 396 2.89 10.71 11.69
N TYR A 397 2.18 9.62 11.97
CA TYR A 397 1.35 8.90 11.00
C TYR A 397 -0.12 9.30 11.01
N THR A 398 -0.51 10.37 11.74
CA THR A 398 -1.92 10.79 11.87
C THR A 398 -2.59 10.99 10.51
N ALA A 399 -1.90 11.63 9.57
CA ALA A 399 -2.42 11.86 8.21
C ALA A 399 -2.57 10.54 7.42
N VAL A 400 -1.60 9.63 7.54
CA VAL A 400 -1.65 8.30 6.90
C VAL A 400 -2.83 7.50 7.45
N ASP A 401 -3.02 7.49 8.77
CA ASP A 401 -4.12 6.77 9.42
C ASP A 401 -5.49 7.33 9.02
N ALA A 402 -5.60 8.64 8.89
CA ALA A 402 -6.82 9.31 8.39
C ALA A 402 -7.10 8.95 6.91
N ALA A 403 -6.08 8.93 6.07
CA ALA A 403 -6.20 8.53 4.67
C ALA A 403 -6.60 7.05 4.53
N ILE A 404 -5.98 6.16 5.31
CA ILE A 404 -6.35 4.73 5.37
C ILE A 404 -7.80 4.57 5.84
N ALA A 405 -8.20 5.27 6.90
CA ALA A 405 -9.59 5.22 7.40
C ALA A 405 -10.58 5.67 6.32
N SER A 406 -10.25 6.71 5.57
CA SER A 406 -11.06 7.19 4.45
C SER A 406 -11.17 6.14 3.34
N ALA A 407 -10.07 5.47 3.01
CA ALA A 407 -10.04 4.39 2.02
C ALA A 407 -10.87 3.18 2.44
N VAL A 408 -10.74 2.75 3.68
CA VAL A 408 -11.45 1.57 4.24
C VAL A 408 -12.97 1.81 4.33
N ALA A 409 -13.40 3.06 4.46
CA ALA A 409 -14.82 3.41 4.46
C ALA A 409 -15.49 3.27 3.07
N LEU A 410 -14.73 3.12 2.00
CA LEU A 410 -15.23 2.96 0.64
C LEU A 410 -15.60 1.51 0.33
N ASP A 411 -16.69 1.32 -0.40
CA ASP A 411 -16.99 0.02 -1.01
C ASP A 411 -16.19 -0.16 -2.31
N GLY A 412 -15.04 -0.80 -2.22
CA GLY A 412 -14.15 -1.05 -3.34
C GLY A 412 -14.79 -1.80 -4.51
N SER A 413 -15.91 -2.54 -4.26
CA SER A 413 -16.62 -3.27 -5.30
C SER A 413 -17.27 -2.36 -6.34
N LEU A 414 -17.48 -1.08 -6.02
CA LEU A 414 -18.10 -0.08 -6.89
C LEU A 414 -17.13 0.52 -7.94
N TYR A 415 -15.83 0.32 -7.79
CA TYR A 415 -14.82 1.00 -8.61
C TYR A 415 -14.06 0.04 -9.52
N THR A 416 -13.55 0.57 -10.64
CA THR A 416 -12.78 -0.21 -11.62
C THR A 416 -11.31 -0.33 -11.26
N ASN A 417 -10.77 0.65 -10.52
CA ASN A 417 -9.36 0.83 -10.20
C ASN A 417 -9.08 0.89 -8.69
N TYR A 418 -9.88 0.22 -7.88
CA TYR A 418 -9.70 0.23 -6.40
C TYR A 418 -8.39 -0.40 -5.95
N SER A 419 -7.80 -1.30 -6.74
CA SER A 419 -6.50 -1.91 -6.45
C SER A 419 -5.38 -0.87 -6.26
N ALA A 420 -5.44 0.28 -6.95
CA ALA A 420 -4.46 1.35 -6.76
C ALA A 420 -4.49 1.94 -5.33
N VAL A 421 -5.68 1.97 -4.71
CA VAL A 421 -5.83 2.37 -3.29
C VAL A 421 -5.24 1.29 -2.37
N GLU A 422 -5.52 0.01 -2.66
CA GLU A 422 -4.94 -1.10 -1.88
C GLU A 422 -3.42 -1.12 -1.98
N ASP A 423 -2.87 -0.91 -3.17
CA ASP A 423 -1.42 -0.86 -3.40
C ASP A 423 -0.76 0.29 -2.63
N SER A 424 -1.38 1.48 -2.62
CA SER A 424 -0.86 2.63 -1.87
C SER A 424 -0.90 2.41 -0.35
N ILE A 425 -1.92 1.73 0.17
CA ILE A 425 -1.99 1.35 1.60
C ILE A 425 -0.91 0.32 1.93
N ASN A 426 -0.72 -0.68 1.08
CA ASN A 426 0.27 -1.73 1.29
C ASN A 426 1.72 -1.21 1.20
N ALA A 427 1.94 -0.08 0.52
CA ALA A 427 3.24 0.57 0.43
C ALA A 427 3.61 1.38 1.69
N VAL A 428 2.70 1.54 2.66
CA VAL A 428 2.96 2.29 3.89
C VAL A 428 4.00 1.57 4.75
N SER A 429 5.12 2.24 4.99
CA SER A 429 6.14 1.83 5.95
C SER A 429 5.94 2.57 7.28
N ARG A 430 5.87 1.83 8.39
CA ARG A 430 5.59 2.40 9.73
C ARG A 430 6.81 2.51 10.63
N VAL A 431 8.00 2.49 10.03
CA VAL A 431 9.28 2.56 10.75
C VAL A 431 10.09 3.81 10.36
N LYS A 432 9.42 4.81 9.81
CA LYS A 432 10.07 6.07 9.45
C LYS A 432 10.27 6.95 10.67
N SER A 433 11.43 7.62 10.70
CA SER A 433 11.73 8.59 11.74
C SER A 433 11.10 9.96 11.46
N LYS A 434 11.08 10.82 12.48
CA LYS A 434 10.62 12.20 12.38
C LYS A 434 11.42 12.99 11.34
N ALA A 435 12.73 12.72 11.19
CA ALA A 435 13.55 13.29 10.11
C ALA A 435 13.03 12.91 8.71
N GLN A 436 12.26 11.82 8.59
CA GLN A 436 11.64 11.35 7.34
C GLN A 436 10.14 11.71 7.26
N GLN A 437 9.66 12.70 8.02
CA GLN A 437 8.24 13.09 8.05
C GLN A 437 7.69 13.38 6.64
N THR A 438 8.48 14.04 5.79
CA THR A 438 8.07 14.34 4.41
C THR A 438 7.73 13.08 3.61
N GLU A 439 8.45 11.97 3.85
CA GLU A 439 8.15 10.69 3.19
C GLU A 439 6.82 10.11 3.71
N VAL A 440 6.54 10.26 5.00
CA VAL A 440 5.28 9.83 5.61
C VAL A 440 4.11 10.66 5.09
N ASP A 441 4.28 11.97 4.96
CA ASP A 441 3.27 12.85 4.38
C ASP A 441 3.00 12.50 2.89
N ALA A 442 4.05 12.12 2.16
CA ALA A 442 3.92 11.62 0.79
C ALA A 442 3.14 10.30 0.71
N MET A 443 3.26 9.39 1.69
CA MET A 443 2.45 8.17 1.76
C MET A 443 0.97 8.50 1.97
N ALA A 444 0.65 9.43 2.88
CA ALA A 444 -0.72 9.90 3.09
C ALA A 444 -1.30 10.46 1.79
N LYS A 445 -0.55 11.34 1.15
CA LYS A 445 -0.93 11.95 -0.13
C LYS A 445 -1.13 10.91 -1.24
N ALA A 446 -0.30 9.90 -1.32
CA ALA A 446 -0.45 8.83 -2.32
C ALA A 446 -1.77 8.06 -2.17
N ILE A 447 -2.21 7.79 -0.93
CA ILE A 447 -3.50 7.17 -0.65
C ILE A 447 -4.64 8.11 -1.05
N GLU A 448 -4.57 9.39 -0.69
CA GLU A 448 -5.56 10.41 -1.03
C GLU A 448 -5.69 10.59 -2.55
N ASP A 449 -4.56 10.66 -3.26
CA ASP A 449 -4.53 10.78 -4.73
C ASP A 449 -5.15 9.53 -5.39
N ALA A 450 -4.86 8.34 -4.87
CA ALA A 450 -5.45 7.10 -5.34
C ALA A 450 -6.99 7.07 -5.13
N ILE A 451 -7.47 7.56 -3.97
CA ILE A 451 -8.90 7.71 -3.69
C ILE A 451 -9.54 8.72 -4.67
N ALA A 452 -8.89 9.87 -4.88
CA ALA A 452 -9.39 10.91 -5.79
C ALA A 452 -9.46 10.45 -7.25
N ALA A 453 -8.59 9.52 -7.65
CA ALA A 453 -8.56 8.93 -8.99
C ALA A 453 -9.57 7.79 -9.22
N LEU A 454 -10.39 7.44 -8.23
CA LEU A 454 -11.33 6.33 -8.32
C LEU A 454 -12.39 6.55 -9.40
N GLN A 455 -12.63 5.52 -10.18
CA GLN A 455 -13.61 5.50 -11.25
C GLN A 455 -14.67 4.45 -10.97
N TYR A 456 -15.93 4.87 -10.92
CA TYR A 456 -17.04 3.95 -10.75
C TYR A 456 -17.16 2.98 -11.93
N LYS A 457 -17.47 1.73 -11.62
CA LYS A 457 -17.90 0.76 -12.62
C LYS A 457 -19.16 1.24 -13.33
N GLY A 458 -19.33 0.85 -14.59
CA GLY A 458 -20.57 1.08 -15.33
C GLY A 458 -21.72 0.30 -14.71
N ALA A 459 -22.94 0.84 -14.79
CA ALA A 459 -24.13 0.12 -14.41
C ALA A 459 -24.36 -1.10 -15.33
N ASN A 460 -25.02 -2.12 -14.80
CA ASN A 460 -25.34 -3.32 -15.58
C ASN A 460 -26.67 -3.14 -16.34
N TYR A 461 -26.60 -3.11 -17.66
CA TYR A 461 -27.73 -2.94 -18.55
C TYR A 461 -28.36 -4.26 -19.05
N THR A 462 -27.92 -5.41 -18.58
CA THR A 462 -28.40 -6.73 -19.07
C THR A 462 -29.93 -6.86 -19.04
N LYS A 463 -30.58 -6.37 -17.98
CA LYS A 463 -32.04 -6.38 -17.87
C LYS A 463 -32.72 -5.44 -18.88
N VAL A 464 -32.12 -4.27 -19.11
CA VAL A 464 -32.64 -3.30 -20.10
C VAL A 464 -32.52 -3.89 -21.50
N ASP A 465 -31.37 -4.48 -21.83
CA ASP A 465 -31.14 -5.10 -23.14
C ASP A 465 -32.12 -6.25 -23.37
N ALA A 466 -32.31 -7.10 -22.37
CA ALA A 466 -33.29 -8.17 -22.42
C ALA A 466 -34.75 -7.66 -22.59
N ALA A 467 -35.12 -6.57 -21.93
CA ALA A 467 -36.43 -5.94 -22.08
C ALA A 467 -36.63 -5.33 -23.48
N ILE A 468 -35.56 -4.67 -24.00
CA ILE A 468 -35.57 -4.14 -25.38
C ILE A 468 -35.69 -5.27 -26.40
N ASP A 469 -34.96 -6.37 -26.20
CA ASP A 469 -35.02 -7.51 -27.12
C ASP A 469 -36.41 -8.16 -27.09
N LYS A 470 -37.05 -8.28 -25.92
CA LYS A 470 -38.45 -8.69 -25.80
C LYS A 470 -39.37 -7.74 -26.57
N ALA A 471 -39.19 -6.43 -26.42
CA ALA A 471 -40.00 -5.44 -27.14
C ALA A 471 -39.83 -5.55 -28.66
N LYS A 472 -38.61 -5.73 -29.14
CA LYS A 472 -38.28 -5.88 -30.56
C LYS A 472 -38.82 -7.19 -31.19
N ALA A 473 -38.92 -8.25 -30.38
CA ALA A 473 -39.49 -9.51 -30.81
C ALA A 473 -41.02 -9.46 -31.02
N LEU A 474 -41.69 -8.44 -30.53
CA LEU A 474 -43.12 -8.28 -30.73
C LEU A 474 -43.43 -7.68 -32.10
N ASN A 475 -44.41 -8.26 -32.82
CA ASN A 475 -44.93 -7.64 -34.01
C ASN A 475 -45.91 -6.52 -33.62
N LYS A 476 -45.48 -5.26 -33.77
CA LYS A 476 -46.25 -4.09 -33.38
C LYS A 476 -47.61 -4.00 -34.08
N ASP A 477 -47.72 -4.55 -35.30
CA ASP A 477 -48.95 -4.49 -36.09
C ASP A 477 -50.11 -5.30 -35.47
N ASN A 478 -49.80 -6.20 -34.54
CA ASN A 478 -50.76 -7.03 -33.82
C ASN A 478 -51.46 -6.30 -32.69
N TYR A 479 -51.02 -5.11 -32.29
CA TYR A 479 -51.51 -4.41 -31.11
C TYR A 479 -52.29 -3.15 -31.46
N LYS A 480 -53.28 -2.77 -30.61
CA LYS A 480 -54.12 -1.57 -30.78
C LYS A 480 -53.28 -0.30 -30.68
N ASP A 481 -52.36 -0.27 -29.68
CA ASP A 481 -51.42 0.83 -29.46
C ASP A 481 -50.06 0.22 -28.99
N PHE A 482 -48.99 0.57 -29.66
CA PHE A 482 -47.62 0.15 -29.32
C PHE A 482 -46.73 1.33 -28.89
N SER A 483 -47.27 2.55 -28.91
CA SER A 483 -46.54 3.80 -28.65
C SER A 483 -45.89 3.87 -27.26
N GLY A 484 -46.55 3.29 -26.24
CA GLY A 484 -46.02 3.22 -24.88
C GLY A 484 -44.74 2.40 -24.77
N VAL A 485 -44.64 1.29 -25.52
CA VAL A 485 -43.43 0.46 -25.59
C VAL A 485 -42.31 1.19 -26.30
N GLU A 486 -42.61 1.85 -27.45
CA GLU A 486 -41.63 2.64 -28.20
C GLU A 486 -41.09 3.81 -27.34
N ALA A 487 -41.96 4.50 -26.62
CA ALA A 487 -41.60 5.58 -25.71
C ALA A 487 -40.69 5.09 -24.57
N ALA A 488 -41.01 3.96 -23.95
CA ALA A 488 -40.19 3.37 -22.87
C ALA A 488 -38.81 2.94 -23.37
N VAL A 489 -38.72 2.35 -24.57
CA VAL A 489 -37.45 1.97 -25.19
C VAL A 489 -36.60 3.19 -25.53
N ASN A 490 -37.20 4.23 -26.09
CA ASN A 490 -36.52 5.48 -26.45
C ASN A 490 -36.10 6.30 -25.24
N ALA A 491 -36.72 6.13 -24.08
CA ALA A 491 -36.36 6.79 -22.83
C ALA A 491 -35.14 6.16 -22.15
N VAL A 492 -34.55 5.10 -22.69
CA VAL A 492 -33.37 4.45 -22.10
C VAL A 492 -32.14 5.36 -22.23
N VAL A 493 -31.58 5.74 -21.08
CA VAL A 493 -30.33 6.51 -20.97
C VAL A 493 -29.19 5.58 -20.63
N ARG A 494 -28.18 5.54 -21.48
CA ARG A 494 -26.95 4.72 -21.30
C ARG A 494 -25.83 5.52 -20.66
N GLY A 495 -24.76 4.85 -20.19
CA GLY A 495 -23.58 5.49 -19.63
C GLY A 495 -23.69 5.83 -18.13
N LYS A 496 -24.72 5.35 -17.44
CA LYS A 496 -24.80 5.48 -15.98
C LYS A 496 -23.79 4.58 -15.30
N ASN A 497 -23.26 5.02 -14.15
CA ASN A 497 -22.40 4.19 -13.34
C ASN A 497 -23.20 3.30 -12.37
N ILE A 498 -22.49 2.41 -11.67
CA ILE A 498 -23.10 1.39 -10.79
C ILE A 498 -23.92 1.99 -9.64
N THR A 499 -23.60 3.21 -9.15
CA THR A 499 -24.37 3.87 -8.09
C THR A 499 -25.79 4.24 -8.55
N LYS A 500 -26.03 4.20 -9.89
CA LYS A 500 -27.31 4.45 -10.54
C LYS A 500 -27.98 3.17 -11.03
N GLN A 501 -27.59 2.00 -10.51
CA GLN A 501 -28.14 0.72 -10.94
C GLN A 501 -29.66 0.66 -10.76
N SER A 502 -30.21 1.22 -9.69
CA SER A 502 -31.65 1.27 -9.47
C SER A 502 -32.41 2.05 -10.55
N GLU A 503 -31.81 3.12 -11.07
CA GLU A 503 -32.39 3.89 -12.18
C GLU A 503 -32.37 3.07 -13.48
N VAL A 504 -31.30 2.29 -13.69
CA VAL A 504 -31.18 1.39 -14.85
C VAL A 504 -32.21 0.25 -14.75
N ASP A 505 -32.36 -0.36 -13.57
CA ASP A 505 -33.37 -1.40 -13.36
C ASP A 505 -34.81 -0.86 -13.54
N ALA A 506 -35.05 0.40 -13.17
CA ALA A 506 -36.32 1.07 -13.40
C ALA A 506 -36.64 1.25 -14.90
N MET A 507 -35.64 1.51 -15.75
CA MET A 507 -35.84 1.58 -17.22
C MET A 507 -36.23 0.22 -17.78
N ALA A 508 -35.60 -0.87 -17.33
CA ALA A 508 -35.98 -2.23 -17.73
C ALA A 508 -37.42 -2.51 -17.35
N LYS A 509 -37.77 -2.18 -16.10
CA LYS A 509 -39.15 -2.35 -15.60
C LYS A 509 -40.17 -1.54 -16.39
N ALA A 510 -39.85 -0.30 -16.74
CA ALA A 510 -40.75 0.55 -17.53
C ALA A 510 -41.06 -0.07 -18.91
N ILE A 511 -40.08 -0.66 -19.58
CA ILE A 511 -40.30 -1.38 -20.83
C ILE A 511 -41.16 -2.63 -20.60
N GLU A 512 -40.86 -3.41 -19.59
CA GLU A 512 -41.63 -4.63 -19.27
C GLU A 512 -43.08 -4.31 -18.88
N ASP A 513 -43.30 -3.24 -18.11
CA ASP A 513 -44.64 -2.81 -17.74
C ASP A 513 -45.40 -2.28 -18.96
N ALA A 514 -44.76 -1.53 -19.86
CA ALA A 514 -45.37 -1.11 -21.12
C ALA A 514 -45.75 -2.33 -22.00
N ILE A 515 -44.90 -3.35 -22.06
CA ILE A 515 -45.24 -4.59 -22.79
C ILE A 515 -46.45 -5.28 -22.16
N LYS A 516 -46.59 -5.33 -20.83
CA LYS A 516 -47.74 -5.96 -20.15
C LYS A 516 -49.05 -5.25 -20.40
N THR A 517 -49.04 -3.95 -20.71
CA THR A 517 -50.24 -3.18 -21.00
C THR A 517 -50.71 -3.30 -22.43
N LEU A 518 -49.96 -3.98 -23.29
CA LEU A 518 -50.33 -4.16 -24.68
C LEU A 518 -51.65 -4.94 -24.85
N VAL A 519 -52.52 -4.42 -25.68
CA VAL A 519 -53.80 -5.03 -26.05
C VAL A 519 -53.73 -5.40 -27.53
N TYR A 520 -54.02 -6.67 -27.82
CA TYR A 520 -54.08 -7.11 -29.20
C TYR A 520 -55.22 -6.44 -29.94
N LYS A 521 -55.04 -6.21 -31.25
CA LYS A 521 -56.14 -5.89 -32.17
C LYS A 521 -57.12 -7.06 -32.22
N ASP A 522 -58.35 -6.74 -32.43
CA ASP A 522 -59.38 -7.76 -32.66
C ASP A 522 -59.10 -8.49 -33.99
N ALA A 523 -59.46 -9.73 -34.09
CA ALA A 523 -59.40 -10.48 -35.36
C ALA A 523 -60.37 -9.88 -36.39
N ASP A 524 -60.05 -10.03 -37.66
CA ASP A 524 -60.90 -9.63 -38.76
C ASP A 524 -61.99 -10.71 -39.02
N TYR A 525 -63.23 -10.37 -38.76
CA TYR A 525 -64.38 -11.23 -38.96
C TYR A 525 -65.10 -11.02 -40.28
N THR A 526 -64.53 -10.21 -41.20
CA THR A 526 -65.16 -9.89 -42.48
C THR A 526 -65.61 -11.14 -43.24
N LYS A 527 -64.77 -12.15 -43.33
CA LYS A 527 -65.10 -13.44 -44.01
C LYS A 527 -66.18 -14.21 -43.31
N VAL A 528 -66.21 -14.19 -41.96
CA VAL A 528 -67.28 -14.83 -41.19
C VAL A 528 -68.59 -14.10 -41.42
N ASP A 529 -68.57 -12.77 -41.43
CA ASP A 529 -69.77 -11.97 -41.67
C ASP A 529 -70.31 -12.14 -43.10
N GLU A 530 -69.39 -12.24 -44.06
CA GLU A 530 -69.76 -12.57 -45.45
C GLU A 530 -70.35 -13.97 -45.58
N ALA A 531 -69.77 -14.97 -44.90
CA ALA A 531 -70.29 -16.33 -44.91
C ALA A 531 -71.67 -16.39 -44.23
N ILE A 532 -71.84 -15.70 -43.11
CA ILE A 532 -73.19 -15.58 -42.44
C ILE A 532 -74.20 -14.84 -43.33
N ALA A 533 -73.77 -13.80 -44.04
CA ALA A 533 -74.59 -13.10 -45.01
C ALA A 533 -75.08 -14.05 -46.13
N LYS A 534 -74.15 -14.93 -46.64
CA LYS A 534 -74.54 -15.96 -47.59
C LYS A 534 -75.63 -16.91 -47.00
N VAL A 535 -75.45 -17.36 -45.74
CA VAL A 535 -76.43 -18.20 -45.05
C VAL A 535 -77.77 -17.49 -44.96
N ASN A 536 -77.76 -16.19 -44.57
CA ASN A 536 -79.04 -15.42 -44.44
C ASN A 536 -79.76 -15.17 -45.76
N ALA A 537 -79.05 -15.24 -46.86
CA ALA A 537 -79.62 -15.14 -48.22
C ALA A 537 -80.22 -16.46 -48.73
N LEU A 538 -79.94 -17.57 -48.09
CA LEU A 538 -80.52 -18.89 -48.47
C LEU A 538 -81.95 -19.04 -47.88
N ASN A 539 -82.84 -19.60 -48.69
CA ASN A 539 -84.11 -20.05 -48.21
C ASN A 539 -83.98 -21.49 -47.65
N LYS A 540 -83.97 -21.63 -46.32
CA LYS A 540 -83.79 -22.93 -45.65
C LYS A 540 -84.79 -23.98 -46.04
N ASP A 541 -86.01 -23.54 -46.38
CA ASP A 541 -87.10 -24.46 -46.76
C ASP A 541 -86.81 -25.24 -48.06
N ASN A 542 -85.83 -24.78 -48.84
CA ASN A 542 -85.43 -25.42 -50.08
C ASN A 542 -84.48 -26.65 -49.89
N TYR A 543 -83.97 -26.86 -48.69
CA TYR A 543 -82.93 -27.87 -48.44
C TYR A 543 -83.50 -29.05 -47.59
N LYS A 544 -82.86 -30.23 -47.77
CA LYS A 544 -83.25 -31.45 -47.04
C LYS A 544 -82.96 -31.36 -45.57
N ASP A 545 -81.72 -30.87 -45.26
CA ASP A 545 -81.28 -30.58 -43.88
C ASP A 545 -80.50 -29.26 -43.90
N PHE A 546 -80.74 -28.37 -42.97
CA PHE A 546 -80.05 -27.07 -42.80
C PHE A 546 -79.39 -26.95 -41.42
N SER A 547 -79.48 -28.03 -40.61
CA SER A 547 -79.05 -28.03 -39.19
C SER A 547 -77.54 -27.77 -39.03
N ASP A 548 -76.72 -28.33 -39.89
CA ASP A 548 -75.21 -28.15 -39.87
C ASP A 548 -74.86 -26.70 -40.14
N VAL A 549 -75.54 -26.02 -41.04
CA VAL A 549 -75.33 -24.59 -41.31
C VAL A 549 -75.70 -23.74 -40.11
N GLU A 550 -76.86 -24.04 -39.46
CA GLU A 550 -77.27 -23.32 -38.23
C GLU A 550 -76.32 -23.59 -37.09
N ALA A 551 -75.76 -24.79 -36.93
CA ALA A 551 -74.80 -25.16 -35.92
C ALA A 551 -73.49 -24.39 -36.13
N THR A 552 -72.88 -24.38 -37.36
CA THR A 552 -71.64 -23.66 -37.64
C THR A 552 -71.76 -22.15 -37.45
N VAL A 553 -72.93 -21.55 -37.77
CA VAL A 553 -73.15 -20.12 -37.49
C VAL A 553 -73.26 -19.87 -35.98
N LYS A 554 -73.91 -20.75 -35.23
CA LYS A 554 -74.06 -20.66 -33.77
C LYS A 554 -72.73 -20.81 -33.05
N ASP A 555 -71.82 -21.62 -33.59
CA ASP A 555 -70.48 -21.89 -33.02
C ASP A 555 -69.51 -20.77 -33.29
N VAL A 556 -69.85 -19.69 -33.96
CA VAL A 556 -69.00 -18.52 -34.17
C VAL A 556 -68.70 -17.81 -32.86
N VAL A 557 -67.38 -17.79 -32.48
CA VAL A 557 -66.91 -17.09 -31.30
C VAL A 557 -66.30 -15.76 -31.73
N ARG A 558 -66.70 -14.61 -31.17
CA ARG A 558 -66.36 -13.26 -31.61
C ARG A 558 -65.38 -12.51 -30.66
N ASP A 559 -64.66 -13.23 -29.77
CA ASP A 559 -63.71 -12.65 -28.80
C ASP A 559 -62.25 -12.94 -29.20
N LYS A 560 -61.99 -13.37 -30.39
CA LYS A 560 -60.63 -13.65 -30.89
C LYS A 560 -59.91 -12.38 -31.27
N ASN A 561 -58.63 -12.35 -30.94
CA ASN A 561 -57.73 -11.30 -31.42
C ASN A 561 -56.98 -11.71 -32.72
N VAL A 562 -56.19 -10.77 -33.25
CA VAL A 562 -55.50 -10.93 -34.54
C VAL A 562 -54.51 -12.13 -34.55
N THR A 563 -53.97 -12.57 -33.41
CA THR A 563 -53.08 -13.75 -33.35
C THR A 563 -53.83 -15.05 -33.55
N LYS A 564 -55.18 -15.01 -33.52
CA LYS A 564 -56.10 -16.10 -33.72
C LYS A 564 -56.86 -15.97 -35.04
N GLN A 565 -56.36 -15.16 -35.98
CA GLN A 565 -57.01 -14.94 -37.26
C GLN A 565 -57.28 -16.25 -38.03
N SER A 566 -56.36 -17.21 -37.97
CA SER A 566 -56.53 -18.52 -38.61
C SER A 566 -57.72 -19.30 -38.04
N GLU A 567 -58.04 -19.14 -36.72
CA GLU A 567 -59.19 -19.75 -36.09
C GLU A 567 -60.50 -19.09 -36.61
N VAL A 568 -60.44 -17.74 -36.79
CA VAL A 568 -61.58 -16.99 -37.36
C VAL A 568 -61.79 -17.37 -38.85
N ASP A 569 -60.72 -17.46 -39.64
CA ASP A 569 -60.82 -17.90 -41.03
C ASP A 569 -61.34 -19.34 -41.13
N ALA A 570 -61.03 -20.22 -40.19
CA ALA A 570 -61.55 -21.57 -40.13
C ALA A 570 -63.07 -21.60 -39.81
N MET A 571 -63.58 -20.68 -38.96
CA MET A 571 -65.01 -20.54 -38.73
C MET A 571 -65.73 -20.11 -40.00
N ALA A 572 -65.20 -19.13 -40.74
CA ALA A 572 -65.75 -18.71 -42.01
C ALA A 572 -65.80 -19.88 -43.00
N LYS A 573 -64.71 -20.63 -43.10
CA LYS A 573 -64.61 -21.81 -43.95
C LYS A 573 -65.61 -22.90 -43.54
N ALA A 574 -65.78 -23.16 -42.25
CA ALA A 574 -66.70 -24.15 -41.77
C ALA A 574 -68.15 -23.81 -42.19
N ILE A 575 -68.50 -22.52 -42.13
CA ILE A 575 -69.86 -22.08 -42.61
C ILE A 575 -69.95 -22.27 -44.11
N GLU A 576 -68.90 -21.91 -44.89
CA GLU A 576 -68.92 -22.10 -46.33
C GLU A 576 -68.96 -23.58 -46.71
N ASP A 577 -68.20 -24.44 -46.03
CA ASP A 577 -68.23 -25.87 -46.23
C ASP A 577 -69.62 -26.45 -45.94
N ALA A 578 -70.26 -25.99 -44.84
CA ALA A 578 -71.63 -26.38 -44.53
C ALA A 578 -72.68 -25.92 -45.59
N ILE A 579 -72.52 -24.69 -46.10
CA ILE A 579 -73.32 -24.19 -47.23
C ILE A 579 -73.12 -25.08 -48.47
N ASN A 580 -71.89 -25.40 -48.77
CA ASN A 580 -71.57 -26.22 -49.95
C ASN A 580 -72.00 -27.66 -49.85
N ALA A 581 -72.21 -28.16 -48.62
CA ALA A 581 -72.77 -29.49 -48.36
C ALA A 581 -74.30 -29.56 -48.45
N LEU A 582 -74.97 -28.43 -48.56
CA LEU A 582 -76.45 -28.39 -48.63
C LEU A 582 -76.92 -29.12 -49.85
N VAL A 583 -77.96 -29.96 -49.61
CA VAL A 583 -78.66 -30.70 -50.65
C VAL A 583 -80.05 -30.17 -50.76
N TYR A 584 -80.47 -29.74 -51.93
CA TYR A 584 -81.79 -29.28 -52.18
C TYR A 584 -82.84 -30.40 -51.94
N LYS A 585 -84.00 -30.06 -51.47
CA LYS A 585 -85.18 -30.94 -51.47
C LYS A 585 -85.50 -31.26 -52.91
N ASP A 586 -86.01 -32.42 -53.09
CA ASP A 586 -86.55 -32.83 -54.40
C ASP A 586 -87.77 -32.00 -54.76
N ALA A 587 -87.98 -31.71 -56.01
CA ALA A 587 -89.18 -31.03 -56.45
C ALA A 587 -90.46 -31.94 -56.23
N ASP A 588 -91.58 -31.30 -56.01
CA ASP A 588 -92.90 -32.00 -55.83
C ASP A 588 -93.45 -32.38 -57.15
N TYR A 589 -93.43 -33.69 -57.42
CA TYR A 589 -93.98 -34.30 -58.63
C TYR A 589 -95.44 -34.73 -58.58
N THR A 590 -96.19 -34.40 -57.46
CA THR A 590 -97.56 -34.83 -57.27
C THR A 590 -98.42 -34.48 -58.46
N LYS A 591 -98.37 -33.26 -58.98
CA LYS A 591 -99.18 -32.83 -60.15
C LYS A 591 -98.76 -33.60 -61.46
N VAL A 592 -97.50 -33.92 -61.63
CA VAL A 592 -96.99 -34.71 -62.78
C VAL A 592 -97.56 -36.14 -62.69
N ASP A 593 -97.43 -36.70 -61.44
CA ASP A 593 -97.92 -38.06 -61.24
C ASP A 593 -99.47 -38.15 -61.41
N GLU A 594 -100.24 -37.15 -60.98
CA GLU A 594 -101.63 -37.00 -61.20
C GLU A 594 -101.97 -36.89 -62.72
N ALA A 595 -101.18 -36.04 -63.43
CA ALA A 595 -101.40 -35.86 -64.84
C ALA A 595 -101.07 -37.18 -65.67
N ILE A 596 -99.94 -37.86 -65.24
CA ILE A 596 -99.57 -39.17 -65.78
C ILE A 596 -100.70 -40.21 -65.51
N ALA A 597 -101.25 -40.22 -64.30
CA ALA A 597 -102.32 -41.13 -63.96
C ALA A 597 -103.56 -40.86 -64.80
N LYS A 598 -103.94 -39.58 -64.93
CA LYS A 598 -105.02 -39.19 -65.86
C LYS A 598 -104.79 -39.67 -67.30
N ALA A 599 -103.56 -39.41 -67.82
CA ALA A 599 -103.15 -39.83 -69.17
C ALA A 599 -103.21 -41.33 -69.33
N LYS A 600 -102.76 -42.11 -68.34
CA LYS A 600 -102.81 -43.57 -68.32
C LYS A 600 -104.23 -44.11 -68.20
N ALA A 601 -105.19 -43.41 -67.67
CA ALA A 601 -106.58 -43.78 -67.51
C ALA A 601 -107.35 -43.59 -68.83
N LEU A 602 -106.83 -42.86 -69.77
CA LEU A 602 -107.41 -42.68 -71.09
C LEU A 602 -107.23 -43.95 -71.94
N ASN A 603 -108.32 -44.36 -72.60
CA ASN A 603 -108.19 -45.46 -73.59
C ASN A 603 -107.69 -44.88 -74.94
N LYS A 604 -106.47 -45.15 -75.28
CA LYS A 604 -105.83 -44.59 -76.48
C LYS A 604 -106.57 -44.96 -77.80
N ASP A 605 -107.27 -46.04 -77.80
CA ASP A 605 -108.05 -46.49 -79.02
C ASP A 605 -109.22 -45.54 -79.30
N ASN A 606 -109.57 -44.68 -78.39
CA ASN A 606 -110.66 -43.71 -78.56
C ASN A 606 -110.21 -42.40 -79.22
N TYR A 607 -108.88 -42.26 -79.54
CA TYR A 607 -108.32 -41.02 -80.04
C TYR A 607 -107.61 -41.30 -81.39
N LYS A 608 -107.70 -40.39 -82.33
CA LYS A 608 -107.09 -40.47 -83.63
C LYS A 608 -105.56 -40.43 -83.63
N ASP A 609 -105.06 -39.70 -82.68
CA ASP A 609 -103.64 -39.56 -82.39
C ASP A 609 -103.41 -39.41 -80.87
N PHE A 610 -102.61 -40.31 -80.32
CA PHE A 610 -102.29 -40.31 -78.87
C PHE A 610 -100.77 -40.10 -78.67
N SER A 611 -100.04 -39.95 -79.75
CA SER A 611 -98.59 -39.82 -79.73
C SER A 611 -98.06 -38.58 -78.90
N GLY A 612 -98.85 -37.47 -78.93
CA GLY A 612 -98.52 -36.26 -78.14
C GLY A 612 -98.54 -36.52 -76.68
N VAL A 613 -99.56 -37.28 -76.20
CA VAL A 613 -99.70 -37.64 -74.77
C VAL A 613 -98.52 -38.57 -74.35
N GLU A 614 -98.18 -39.56 -75.13
CA GLU A 614 -97.09 -40.46 -74.87
C GLU A 614 -95.76 -39.70 -74.87
N ALA A 615 -95.53 -38.80 -75.81
CA ALA A 615 -94.35 -37.98 -75.91
C ALA A 615 -94.22 -37.10 -74.68
N ALA A 616 -95.30 -36.46 -74.25
CA ALA A 616 -95.31 -35.61 -73.08
C ALA A 616 -95.00 -36.38 -71.73
N VAL A 617 -95.60 -37.60 -71.66
CA VAL A 617 -95.29 -38.47 -70.47
C VAL A 617 -93.87 -38.96 -70.50
N ASN A 618 -93.31 -39.33 -71.66
CA ASN A 618 -91.91 -39.79 -71.83
C ASN A 618 -90.87 -38.66 -71.66
N ALA A 619 -91.31 -37.42 -71.84
CA ALA A 619 -90.40 -36.23 -71.62
C ALA A 619 -90.30 -35.82 -70.16
N VAL A 620 -90.88 -36.52 -69.23
CA VAL A 620 -90.77 -36.17 -67.80
C VAL A 620 -89.43 -36.51 -67.27
N VAL A 621 -88.71 -35.51 -66.81
CA VAL A 621 -87.40 -35.60 -66.12
C VAL A 621 -87.66 -35.57 -64.58
N ARG A 622 -87.06 -36.57 -63.84
CA ARG A 622 -87.36 -36.73 -62.35
C ARG A 622 -86.16 -36.40 -61.44
N ASP A 623 -85.18 -35.73 -61.94
CA ASP A 623 -84.01 -35.32 -61.15
C ASP A 623 -83.98 -33.82 -60.78
N LYS A 624 -85.14 -33.18 -60.90
CA LYS A 624 -85.34 -31.79 -60.53
C LYS A 624 -85.44 -31.59 -59.03
N ASN A 625 -84.80 -30.53 -58.53
CA ASN A 625 -84.96 -30.12 -57.12
C ASN A 625 -86.02 -29.04 -56.99
N ILE A 626 -86.33 -28.62 -55.72
CA ILE A 626 -87.35 -27.67 -55.39
C ILE A 626 -87.24 -26.30 -56.06
N THR A 627 -86.01 -25.84 -56.34
CA THR A 627 -85.76 -24.55 -57.05
C THR A 627 -86.19 -24.62 -58.54
N GLU A 628 -86.36 -25.80 -59.07
CA GLU A 628 -86.80 -26.09 -60.44
C GLU A 628 -88.32 -26.53 -60.44
N GLN A 629 -89.05 -26.30 -59.34
CA GLN A 629 -90.45 -26.69 -59.25
C GLN A 629 -91.32 -26.15 -60.39
N SER A 630 -91.03 -24.94 -60.85
CA SER A 630 -91.73 -24.33 -61.96
C SER A 630 -91.55 -25.17 -63.31
N GLU A 631 -90.42 -25.86 -63.49
CA GLU A 631 -90.21 -26.72 -64.61
C GLU A 631 -91.06 -28.04 -64.48
N VAL A 632 -91.05 -28.57 -63.24
CA VAL A 632 -91.90 -29.73 -62.91
C VAL A 632 -93.38 -29.43 -63.15
N ASP A 633 -93.86 -28.26 -62.67
CA ASP A 633 -95.24 -27.81 -62.90
C ASP A 633 -95.54 -27.60 -64.39
N LYS A 634 -94.55 -27.22 -65.24
CA LYS A 634 -94.69 -27.14 -66.68
C LYS A 634 -94.84 -28.51 -67.31
N MET A 635 -94.08 -29.53 -66.84
CA MET A 635 -94.21 -30.93 -67.33
C MET A 635 -95.62 -31.44 -67.02
N ALA A 636 -96.16 -31.21 -65.87
CA ALA A 636 -97.53 -31.58 -65.57
C ALA A 636 -98.53 -30.91 -66.48
N LYS A 637 -98.41 -29.60 -66.72
CA LYS A 637 -99.24 -28.86 -67.69
C LYS A 637 -99.08 -29.35 -69.12
N ALA A 638 -97.90 -29.76 -69.52
CA ALA A 638 -97.66 -30.29 -70.86
C ALA A 638 -98.41 -31.60 -71.10
N ILE A 639 -98.44 -32.49 -70.11
CA ILE A 639 -99.18 -33.73 -70.16
C ILE A 639 -100.71 -33.44 -70.18
N GLU A 640 -101.16 -32.48 -69.31
CA GLU A 640 -102.63 -32.13 -69.30
C GLU A 640 -103.10 -31.46 -70.58
N LYS A 641 -102.23 -30.74 -71.25
CA LYS A 641 -102.51 -30.07 -72.55
C LYS A 641 -102.49 -31.02 -73.75
N ALA A 642 -101.61 -31.99 -73.72
CA ALA A 642 -101.43 -32.97 -74.78
C ALA A 642 -102.69 -33.90 -74.90
#